data_8c618604e22b323bb37afe28895dc7d0
#
_entry.id   8c618604e22b323bb37afe28895dc7d0
#
_cell.length_a   1.000
_cell.length_b   1.000
_cell.length_c   1.000
_cell.angle_alpha   90.00
_cell.angle_beta   90.00
_cell.angle_gamma   90.00
#
_symmetry.space_group_name_H-M   'P 1'
#
loop_
_entity.id
_entity.type
_entity.pdbx_description
1 polymer ?
#
loop_
_entity_poly.entity_id
_entity_poly.type
_entity_poly.pdbx_seq_one_letter_code
_entity_poly.pdbx_strand_id
1 'polypeptide(L)'
;APLPGTQPLASAPKPSLDLLERVLRESGLSQAYLCACSDDWNKVVAEFVDRGSTQFISVVPPRAALDTLQNKAHLAQLLQRLGVPMPNTRLIESPTDVSELPPSSETFYFLKPTDSQSFLARFGTKGLRVRSVDEARRRLDEVLAAGMSVVLQEYIPGSFAEHYFVDGYVDRGGTIKALFPRRRLRIYPPDFGNSTFMVSVPLAEVAGAVDTVRKVLAATAYRGIFSAEFKRDPRDGLFKLLEVNARPWWFIDFAVRAGVDVCRMAYDDALGRPVPQLDHYRVGAKCIYPYYDFFAMQPLVKQ
;
A
#
# COMPACT_ATOMS: atom_id res chain seq x y z
N ALA A 1 9.69 18.78 -0.87
CA ALA A 1 10.39 19.76 -1.72
C ALA A 1 11.83 19.31 -1.89
N PRO A 2 12.43 19.39 -3.09
CA PRO A 2 13.86 19.15 -3.28
C PRO A 2 14.66 20.19 -2.48
N LEU A 3 15.81 19.79 -2.00
CA LEU A 3 16.74 20.73 -1.34
C LEU A 3 17.13 21.83 -2.34
N PRO A 4 17.30 23.09 -1.88
CA PRO A 4 17.75 24.18 -2.74
C PRO A 4 19.09 23.82 -3.40
N GLY A 5 19.15 23.89 -4.75
CA GLY A 5 20.36 23.61 -5.52
C GLY A 5 20.46 22.19 -6.11
N THR A 6 19.51 21.30 -5.84
CA THR A 6 19.46 20.02 -6.53
C THR A 6 18.72 20.19 -7.88
N GLN A 7 19.42 19.96 -9.00
CA GLN A 7 18.73 19.77 -10.27
C GLN A 7 17.79 18.56 -10.15
N PRO A 8 16.56 18.63 -10.71
CA PRO A 8 15.71 17.45 -10.77
C PRO A 8 16.51 16.36 -11.49
N LEU A 9 16.67 15.21 -10.83
CA LEU A 9 17.14 13.99 -11.50
C LEU A 9 16.28 13.84 -12.76
N ALA A 10 16.92 13.69 -13.91
CA ALA A 10 16.23 13.36 -15.16
C ALA A 10 15.19 12.30 -14.83
N SER A 11 13.94 12.49 -15.24
CA SER A 11 12.84 11.60 -14.90
C SER A 11 13.25 10.18 -15.27
N ALA A 12 13.31 9.29 -14.28
CA ALA A 12 13.64 7.90 -14.54
C ALA A 12 12.67 7.38 -15.62
N PRO A 13 13.16 6.58 -16.59
CA PRO A 13 12.30 6.06 -17.65
C PRO A 13 11.14 5.28 -17.01
N LYS A 14 9.95 5.42 -17.60
CA LYS A 14 8.78 4.68 -17.14
C LYS A 14 9.07 3.18 -17.20
N PRO A 15 8.70 2.41 -16.16
CA PRO A 15 8.78 0.97 -16.19
C PRO A 15 8.08 0.39 -17.42
N SER A 16 8.79 -0.44 -18.15
CA SER A 16 8.26 -1.17 -19.30
C SER A 16 9.00 -2.51 -19.45
N LEU A 17 8.36 -3.42 -20.16
CA LEU A 17 8.94 -4.73 -20.41
C LEU A 17 10.23 -4.63 -21.25
N ASP A 18 10.22 -3.80 -22.29
CA ASP A 18 11.40 -3.57 -23.15
C ASP A 18 12.58 -3.00 -22.33
N LEU A 19 12.29 -2.11 -21.39
CA LEU A 19 13.31 -1.58 -20.48
C LEU A 19 13.88 -2.68 -19.59
N LEU A 20 13.03 -3.51 -18.99
CA LEU A 20 13.45 -4.63 -18.16
C LEU A 20 14.32 -5.60 -18.96
N GLU A 21 13.85 -6.05 -20.13
CA GLU A 21 14.58 -6.99 -20.99
C GLU A 21 15.93 -6.42 -21.45
N ARG A 22 15.98 -5.12 -21.76
CA ARG A 22 17.23 -4.44 -22.10
C ARG A 22 18.20 -4.45 -20.91
N VAL A 23 17.76 -4.04 -19.72
CA VAL A 23 18.59 -4.01 -18.51
C VAL A 23 19.12 -5.41 -18.18
N LEU A 24 18.28 -6.44 -18.26
CA LEU A 24 18.71 -7.82 -18.01
C LEU A 24 19.76 -8.29 -19.02
N ARG A 25 19.58 -8.00 -20.29
CA ARG A 25 20.53 -8.31 -21.36
C ARG A 25 21.86 -7.59 -21.17
N GLU A 26 21.82 -6.28 -20.87
CA GLU A 26 23.01 -5.45 -20.65
C GLU A 26 23.75 -5.80 -19.36
N SER A 27 23.06 -6.38 -18.37
CA SER A 27 23.68 -6.81 -17.12
C SER A 27 24.66 -7.97 -17.26
N GLY A 28 24.55 -8.75 -18.33
CA GLY A 28 25.35 -9.95 -18.55
C GLY A 28 25.07 -11.09 -17.56
N LEU A 29 24.03 -10.98 -16.74
CA LEU A 29 23.68 -12.01 -15.76
C LEU A 29 23.02 -13.20 -16.45
N SER A 30 23.47 -14.40 -16.11
CA SER A 30 22.85 -15.65 -16.57
C SER A 30 21.60 -16.02 -15.74
N GLN A 31 21.54 -15.58 -14.49
CA GLN A 31 20.42 -15.81 -13.58
C GLN A 31 20.28 -14.64 -12.61
N ALA A 32 19.04 -14.26 -12.25
CA ALA A 32 18.77 -13.31 -11.19
C ALA A 32 17.38 -13.53 -10.56
N TYR A 33 17.27 -13.15 -9.31
CA TYR A 33 15.99 -12.95 -8.65
C TYR A 33 15.53 -11.48 -8.82
N LEU A 34 14.34 -11.30 -9.37
CA LEU A 34 13.76 -9.98 -9.59
C LEU A 34 12.88 -9.60 -8.41
N CYS A 35 13.20 -8.49 -7.75
CA CYS A 35 12.43 -7.94 -6.65
C CYS A 35 11.95 -6.53 -6.98
N ALA A 36 10.68 -6.39 -7.34
CA ALA A 36 10.09 -5.10 -7.67
C ALA A 36 9.73 -4.33 -6.40
N CYS A 37 10.28 -3.11 -6.24
CA CYS A 37 10.03 -2.25 -5.08
C CYS A 37 9.04 -1.11 -5.35
N SER A 38 8.40 -1.07 -6.52
CA SER A 38 7.33 -0.13 -6.86
C SER A 38 6.16 -0.85 -7.54
N ASP A 39 4.99 -0.23 -7.48
CA ASP A 39 3.77 -0.80 -8.03
C ASP A 39 3.86 -1.00 -9.55
N ASP A 40 4.46 -0.04 -10.27
CA ASP A 40 4.63 -0.13 -11.72
C ASP A 40 5.62 -1.22 -12.12
N TRP A 41 6.78 -1.28 -11.45
CA TRP A 41 7.75 -2.35 -11.69
C TRP A 41 7.19 -3.72 -11.35
N ASN A 42 6.33 -3.81 -10.35
CA ASN A 42 5.71 -5.08 -9.99
C ASN A 42 4.82 -5.63 -11.11
N LYS A 43 4.08 -4.76 -11.81
CA LYS A 43 3.28 -5.14 -12.99
C LYS A 43 4.16 -5.63 -14.14
N VAL A 44 5.29 -4.94 -14.37
CA VAL A 44 6.24 -5.32 -15.42
C VAL A 44 6.90 -6.66 -15.10
N VAL A 45 7.33 -6.86 -13.85
CA VAL A 45 7.93 -8.14 -13.43
C VAL A 45 6.92 -9.28 -13.50
N ALA A 46 5.65 -9.06 -13.09
CA ALA A 46 4.61 -10.06 -13.21
C ALA A 46 4.40 -10.49 -14.68
N GLU A 47 4.29 -9.52 -15.59
CA GLU A 47 4.16 -9.80 -17.03
C GLU A 47 5.38 -10.53 -17.58
N PHE A 48 6.59 -10.16 -17.16
CA PHE A 48 7.82 -10.81 -17.58
C PHE A 48 7.89 -12.27 -17.12
N VAL A 49 7.55 -12.54 -15.86
CA VAL A 49 7.55 -13.90 -15.28
C VAL A 49 6.46 -14.77 -15.94
N ASP A 50 5.30 -14.22 -16.24
CA ASP A 50 4.20 -14.94 -16.92
C ASP A 50 4.57 -15.38 -18.36
N ARG A 51 5.60 -14.77 -18.97
CA ARG A 51 6.18 -15.22 -20.25
C ARG A 51 7.08 -16.46 -20.14
N GLY A 52 7.29 -16.98 -18.93
CA GLY A 52 7.97 -18.26 -18.70
C GLY A 52 9.50 -18.19 -18.64
N SER A 53 10.08 -17.07 -18.21
CA SER A 53 11.52 -17.01 -17.97
C SER A 53 11.94 -18.01 -16.88
N THR A 54 12.97 -18.82 -17.17
CA THR A 54 13.59 -19.75 -16.21
C THR A 54 14.90 -19.20 -15.62
N GLN A 55 15.47 -18.20 -16.26
CA GLN A 55 16.74 -17.57 -15.84
C GLN A 55 16.50 -16.44 -14.84
N PHE A 56 15.44 -15.67 -15.06
CA PHE A 56 15.08 -14.55 -14.21
C PHE A 56 13.78 -14.88 -13.50
N ILE A 57 13.87 -15.11 -12.19
CA ILE A 57 12.80 -15.65 -11.36
C ILE A 57 12.31 -14.61 -10.38
N SER A 58 11.03 -14.72 -9.99
CA SER A 58 10.42 -13.89 -8.95
C SER A 58 9.24 -14.62 -8.33
N VAL A 59 8.83 -14.19 -7.14
CA VAL A 59 7.53 -14.53 -6.56
C VAL A 59 6.73 -13.24 -6.46
N VAL A 60 5.90 -13.01 -7.44
CA VAL A 60 5.04 -11.83 -7.55
C VAL A 60 3.58 -12.26 -7.70
N PRO A 61 2.62 -11.41 -7.30
CA PRO A 61 1.22 -11.71 -7.50
C PRO A 61 0.87 -11.84 -8.98
N PRO A 62 -0.17 -12.60 -9.35
CA PRO A 62 -0.71 -12.60 -10.69
C PRO A 62 -1.08 -11.19 -11.15
N ARG A 63 -0.95 -10.89 -12.44
CA ARG A 63 -1.28 -9.56 -12.99
C ARG A 63 -2.69 -9.11 -12.61
N ALA A 64 -3.68 -10.01 -12.66
CA ALA A 64 -5.06 -9.71 -12.27
C ALA A 64 -5.20 -9.31 -10.79
N ALA A 65 -4.39 -9.90 -9.90
CA ALA A 65 -4.34 -9.50 -8.50
C ALA A 65 -3.77 -8.09 -8.33
N LEU A 66 -2.69 -7.76 -9.05
CA LEU A 66 -2.10 -6.41 -9.05
C LEU A 66 -3.07 -5.37 -9.57
N ASP A 67 -3.76 -5.64 -10.68
CA ASP A 67 -4.74 -4.72 -11.26
C ASP A 67 -5.95 -4.50 -10.32
N THR A 68 -6.30 -5.50 -9.52
CA THR A 68 -7.35 -5.38 -8.51
C THR A 68 -6.88 -4.59 -7.29
N LEU A 69 -5.73 -4.95 -6.71
CA LEU A 69 -5.27 -4.39 -5.43
C LEU A 69 -4.71 -2.98 -5.56
N GLN A 70 -4.12 -2.63 -6.69
CA GLN A 70 -3.52 -1.31 -6.93
C GLN A 70 -4.52 -0.27 -7.45
N ASN A 71 -5.68 -0.70 -7.96
CA ASN A 71 -6.77 0.19 -8.36
C ASN A 71 -7.79 0.33 -7.23
N LYS A 72 -7.97 1.55 -6.71
CA LYS A 72 -8.84 1.79 -5.56
C LYS A 72 -10.31 1.45 -5.80
N ALA A 73 -10.79 1.60 -7.03
CA ALA A 73 -12.17 1.24 -7.39
C ALA A 73 -12.34 -0.29 -7.42
N HIS A 74 -11.41 -1.01 -8.05
CA HIS A 74 -11.44 -2.47 -8.09
C HIS A 74 -11.28 -3.09 -6.70
N LEU A 75 -10.37 -2.52 -5.87
CA LEU A 75 -10.22 -2.96 -4.49
C LEU A 75 -11.53 -2.76 -3.72
N ALA A 76 -12.17 -1.59 -3.81
CA ALA A 76 -13.43 -1.33 -3.14
C ALA A 76 -14.53 -2.31 -3.55
N GLN A 77 -14.65 -2.61 -4.85
CA GLN A 77 -15.59 -3.62 -5.36
C GLN A 77 -15.30 -5.02 -4.81
N LEU A 78 -14.01 -5.41 -4.75
CA LEU A 78 -13.61 -6.68 -4.15
C LEU A 78 -14.00 -6.74 -2.68
N LEU A 79 -13.66 -5.71 -1.89
CA LEU A 79 -13.96 -5.68 -0.45
C LEU A 79 -15.45 -5.72 -0.16
N GLN A 80 -16.26 -5.03 -0.97
CA GLN A 80 -17.71 -5.07 -0.88
C GLN A 80 -18.24 -6.48 -1.13
N ARG A 81 -17.78 -7.16 -2.18
CA ARG A 81 -18.17 -8.55 -2.49
C ARG A 81 -17.79 -9.54 -1.39
N LEU A 82 -16.65 -9.30 -0.73
CA LEU A 82 -16.18 -10.16 0.37
C LEU A 82 -16.88 -9.85 1.70
N GLY A 83 -17.67 -8.78 1.78
CA GLY A 83 -18.32 -8.33 3.01
C GLY A 83 -17.32 -7.99 4.12
N VAL A 84 -16.14 -7.45 3.79
CA VAL A 84 -15.12 -7.09 4.77
C VAL A 84 -15.17 -5.59 5.10
N PRO A 85 -14.77 -5.19 6.33
CA PRO A 85 -14.79 -3.80 6.74
C PRO A 85 -13.89 -2.93 5.87
N MET A 86 -14.44 -1.84 5.34
CA MET A 86 -13.75 -0.85 4.52
C MET A 86 -14.35 0.53 4.74
N PRO A 87 -13.63 1.63 4.45
CA PRO A 87 -14.25 2.95 4.37
C PRO A 87 -15.33 2.97 3.28
N ASN A 88 -16.41 3.70 3.51
CA ASN A 88 -17.38 3.94 2.45
C ASN A 88 -16.66 4.58 1.25
N THR A 89 -16.70 3.89 0.10
CA THR A 89 -15.94 4.27 -1.08
C THR A 89 -16.84 4.21 -2.31
N ARG A 90 -16.91 5.30 -3.07
CA ARG A 90 -17.69 5.42 -4.29
C ARG A 90 -16.79 5.81 -5.45
N LEU A 91 -16.89 5.10 -6.57
CA LEU A 91 -16.26 5.52 -7.83
C LEU A 91 -16.99 6.76 -8.35
N ILE A 92 -16.24 7.74 -8.82
CA ILE A 92 -16.76 8.99 -9.36
C ILE A 92 -16.28 9.11 -10.82
N GLU A 93 -17.23 9.10 -11.74
CA GLU A 93 -17.00 9.25 -13.17
C GLU A 93 -17.47 10.62 -13.68
N SER A 94 -18.38 11.25 -12.92
CA SER A 94 -18.98 12.55 -13.24
C SER A 94 -19.19 13.40 -11.98
N PRO A 95 -19.15 14.75 -12.06
CA PRO A 95 -19.49 15.60 -10.92
C PRO A 95 -20.91 15.39 -10.38
N THR A 96 -21.82 14.89 -11.21
CA THR A 96 -23.20 14.57 -10.81
C THR A 96 -23.30 13.33 -9.91
N ASP A 97 -22.27 12.46 -9.89
CA ASP A 97 -22.22 11.30 -9.02
C ASP A 97 -22.08 11.69 -7.54
N VAL A 98 -21.70 12.94 -7.27
CA VAL A 98 -21.71 13.54 -5.93
C VAL A 98 -23.02 14.29 -5.72
N SER A 99 -24.11 13.54 -5.51
CA SER A 99 -25.41 14.12 -5.18
C SER A 99 -25.53 14.40 -3.68
N GLU A 100 -24.91 13.55 -2.86
CA GLU A 100 -24.94 13.63 -1.40
C GLU A 100 -23.59 13.22 -0.84
N LEU A 101 -23.09 13.96 0.14
CA LEU A 101 -22.12 13.43 1.09
C LEU A 101 -22.92 12.89 2.27
N PRO A 102 -22.66 11.66 2.74
CA PRO A 102 -23.32 11.18 3.95
C PRO A 102 -23.17 12.20 5.07
N PRO A 103 -24.23 12.49 5.85
CA PRO A 103 -24.14 13.48 6.91
C PRO A 103 -23.11 13.03 7.94
N SER A 104 -22.10 13.86 8.14
CA SER A 104 -21.11 13.67 9.20
C SER A 104 -20.69 15.04 9.70
N SER A 105 -20.94 15.29 10.96
CA SER A 105 -20.65 16.57 11.62
C SER A 105 -19.14 16.84 11.81
N GLU A 106 -18.30 15.83 11.66
CA GLU A 106 -16.85 15.93 11.93
C GLU A 106 -15.96 15.31 10.82
N THR A 107 -16.54 14.68 9.80
CA THR A 107 -15.79 13.97 8.80
C THR A 107 -15.75 14.73 7.49
N PHE A 108 -14.57 14.76 6.92
CA PHE A 108 -14.36 15.12 5.53
C PHE A 108 -14.21 13.83 4.72
N TYR A 109 -14.34 13.96 3.44
CA TYR A 109 -14.08 12.89 2.47
C TYR A 109 -12.78 13.16 1.76
N PHE A 110 -12.19 12.10 1.22
CA PHE A 110 -11.08 12.20 0.31
C PHE A 110 -11.50 11.88 -1.12
N LEU A 111 -11.15 12.75 -2.04
CA LEU A 111 -11.04 12.40 -3.44
C LEU A 111 -9.66 11.79 -3.64
N LYS A 112 -9.62 10.48 -3.82
CA LYS A 112 -8.39 9.71 -4.04
C LYS A 112 -8.32 9.26 -5.49
N PRO A 113 -7.18 9.47 -6.18
CA PRO A 113 -7.03 9.00 -7.55
C PRO A 113 -7.02 7.47 -7.61
N THR A 114 -7.49 6.93 -8.71
CA THR A 114 -7.29 5.51 -9.02
C THR A 114 -5.82 5.21 -9.30
N ASP A 115 -5.09 6.16 -9.89
CA ASP A 115 -3.63 6.16 -10.06
C ASP A 115 -2.98 7.27 -9.21
N SER A 116 -2.25 6.86 -8.18
CA SER A 116 -1.63 7.77 -7.21
C SER A 116 -0.41 8.53 -7.75
N GLN A 117 0.34 7.95 -8.70
CA GLN A 117 1.59 8.55 -9.21
C GLN A 117 1.31 9.77 -10.10
N SER A 118 0.45 9.57 -11.10
CA SER A 118 0.04 10.65 -12.01
C SER A 118 -0.63 11.80 -11.26
N PHE A 119 -1.43 11.49 -10.24
CA PHE A 119 -2.10 12.49 -9.44
C PHE A 119 -1.13 13.30 -8.57
N LEU A 120 -0.17 12.64 -7.92
CA LEU A 120 0.87 13.32 -7.13
C LEU A 120 1.71 14.26 -8.00
N ALA A 121 2.07 13.83 -9.21
CA ALA A 121 2.80 14.65 -10.16
C ALA A 121 2.03 15.90 -10.57
N ARG A 122 0.69 15.82 -10.72
CA ARG A 122 -0.17 16.91 -11.17
C ARG A 122 -0.60 17.85 -10.05
N PHE A 123 -1.00 17.30 -8.89
CA PHE A 123 -1.63 18.06 -7.80
C PHE A 123 -0.74 18.23 -6.55
N GLY A 124 0.46 17.63 -6.52
CA GLY A 124 1.40 17.72 -5.40
C GLY A 124 0.93 17.01 -4.12
N THR A 125 -0.15 16.23 -4.20
CA THR A 125 -0.74 15.53 -3.06
C THR A 125 -1.24 14.15 -3.48
N LYS A 126 -1.43 13.25 -2.50
CA LYS A 126 -1.97 11.90 -2.72
C LYS A 126 -3.50 11.83 -2.71
N GLY A 127 -4.18 12.94 -2.46
CA GLY A 127 -5.63 13.03 -2.43
C GLY A 127 -6.07 14.42 -1.99
N LEU A 128 -7.32 14.78 -2.28
CA LEU A 128 -7.90 16.07 -1.93
C LEU A 128 -8.96 15.86 -0.84
N ARG A 129 -8.91 16.71 0.19
CA ARG A 129 -9.98 16.77 1.20
C ARG A 129 -11.17 17.54 0.65
N VAL A 130 -12.36 17.08 0.95
CA VAL A 130 -13.62 17.77 0.62
C VAL A 130 -14.57 17.66 1.80
N ARG A 131 -15.25 18.78 2.13
CA ARG A 131 -16.15 18.89 3.29
C ARG A 131 -17.60 19.13 2.91
N SER A 132 -17.85 19.48 1.65
CA SER A 132 -19.19 19.70 1.12
C SER A 132 -19.33 19.15 -0.28
N VAL A 133 -20.58 18.94 -0.71
CA VAL A 133 -20.91 18.54 -2.10
C VAL A 133 -20.37 19.54 -3.10
N ASP A 134 -20.53 20.83 -2.83
CA ASP A 134 -20.05 21.88 -3.76
C ASP A 134 -18.52 21.94 -3.85
N GLU A 135 -17.83 21.74 -2.73
CA GLU A 135 -16.37 21.61 -2.74
C GLU A 135 -15.92 20.37 -3.53
N ALA A 136 -16.59 19.24 -3.29
CA ALA A 136 -16.32 18.01 -4.03
C ALA A 136 -16.52 18.19 -5.53
N ARG A 137 -17.62 18.79 -5.95
CA ARG A 137 -17.89 19.04 -7.38
C ARG A 137 -16.85 19.94 -8.01
N ARG A 138 -16.49 21.07 -7.40
CA ARG A 138 -15.43 21.96 -7.93
C ARG A 138 -14.10 21.24 -8.08
N ARG A 139 -13.70 20.44 -7.09
CA ARG A 139 -12.44 19.67 -7.17
C ARG A 139 -12.51 18.56 -8.21
N LEU A 140 -13.68 17.96 -8.38
CA LEU A 140 -13.90 16.94 -9.42
C LEU A 140 -13.77 17.51 -10.82
N ASP A 141 -14.33 18.70 -11.08
CA ASP A 141 -14.17 19.38 -12.36
C ASP A 141 -12.69 19.53 -12.74
N GLU A 142 -11.84 19.95 -11.78
CA GLU A 142 -10.40 20.10 -11.99
C GLU A 142 -9.72 18.74 -12.30
N VAL A 143 -10.11 17.68 -11.59
CA VAL A 143 -9.49 16.35 -11.71
C VAL A 143 -9.94 15.64 -12.98
N LEU A 144 -11.24 15.69 -13.30
CA LEU A 144 -11.80 15.07 -14.50
C LEU A 144 -11.32 15.79 -15.76
N ALA A 145 -11.20 17.14 -15.74
CA ALA A 145 -10.60 17.90 -16.83
C ALA A 145 -9.14 17.52 -17.08
N ALA A 146 -8.43 17.00 -16.08
CA ALA A 146 -7.10 16.43 -16.23
C ALA A 146 -7.09 14.97 -16.72
N GLY A 147 -8.26 14.39 -17.07
CA GLY A 147 -8.41 13.01 -17.53
C GLY A 147 -8.17 11.95 -16.47
N MET A 148 -8.32 12.31 -15.19
CA MET A 148 -8.05 11.40 -14.08
C MET A 148 -9.34 10.89 -13.43
N SER A 149 -9.39 9.58 -13.15
CA SER A 149 -10.48 8.95 -12.40
C SER A 149 -10.17 8.96 -10.90
N VAL A 150 -11.21 9.16 -10.09
CA VAL A 150 -11.10 9.21 -8.63
C VAL A 150 -12.18 8.38 -7.94
N VAL A 151 -11.90 8.02 -6.71
CA VAL A 151 -12.91 7.54 -5.75
C VAL A 151 -13.13 8.61 -4.68
N LEU A 152 -14.38 8.78 -4.29
CA LEU A 152 -14.76 9.51 -3.08
C LEU A 152 -14.75 8.51 -1.93
N GLN A 153 -13.86 8.71 -0.97
CA GLN A 153 -13.70 7.81 0.17
C GLN A 153 -13.92 8.54 1.49
N GLU A 154 -14.70 7.91 2.35
CA GLU A 154 -14.90 8.37 3.73
C GLU A 154 -13.57 8.47 4.48
N TYR A 155 -13.40 9.54 5.26
CA TYR A 155 -12.35 9.61 6.25
C TYR A 155 -12.74 8.81 7.49
N ILE A 156 -11.95 7.83 7.86
CA ILE A 156 -12.13 7.11 9.14
C ILE A 156 -11.58 8.00 10.26
N PRO A 157 -12.40 8.38 11.26
CA PRO A 157 -11.98 9.27 12.35
C PRO A 157 -10.90 8.63 13.24
N GLY A 158 -10.48 9.35 14.27
CA GLY A 158 -9.45 8.90 15.19
C GLY A 158 -8.04 9.33 14.81
N SER A 159 -7.13 9.17 15.77
CA SER A 159 -5.75 9.59 15.64
C SER A 159 -4.99 8.74 14.59
N PHE A 160 -3.80 9.20 14.22
CA PHE A 160 -2.88 8.41 13.38
C PHE A 160 -2.40 7.12 14.08
N ALA A 161 -2.52 7.03 15.41
CA ALA A 161 -2.20 5.82 16.16
C ALA A 161 -3.27 4.71 16.00
N GLU A 162 -4.40 4.99 15.35
CA GLU A 162 -5.37 3.97 14.95
C GLU A 162 -5.02 3.30 13.60
N HIS A 163 -3.88 3.65 12.99
CA HIS A 163 -3.38 2.96 11.80
C HIS A 163 -2.55 1.73 12.19
N TYR A 164 -2.94 0.61 11.60
CA TYR A 164 -2.30 -0.68 11.73
C TYR A 164 -1.91 -1.21 10.35
N PHE A 165 -0.93 -2.07 10.34
CA PHE A 165 -0.48 -2.76 9.13
C PHE A 165 -0.41 -4.25 9.44
N VAL A 166 -0.78 -5.05 8.47
CA VAL A 166 -0.51 -6.49 8.47
C VAL A 166 0.36 -6.76 7.26
N ASP A 167 1.64 -6.92 7.52
CA ASP A 167 2.65 -7.21 6.51
C ASP A 167 2.88 -8.73 6.46
N GLY A 168 3.42 -9.26 5.36
CA GLY A 168 3.69 -10.68 5.31
C GLY A 168 4.18 -11.20 3.98
N TYR A 169 4.19 -12.54 3.91
CA TYR A 169 4.60 -13.29 2.74
C TYR A 169 3.64 -14.46 2.47
N VAL A 170 3.26 -14.62 1.20
CA VAL A 170 2.51 -15.77 0.68
C VAL A 170 3.41 -16.51 -0.31
N ASP A 171 3.58 -17.81 -0.14
CA ASP A 171 4.42 -18.62 -1.00
C ASP A 171 3.79 -18.85 -2.39
N ARG A 172 4.55 -19.48 -3.29
CA ARG A 172 4.09 -19.83 -4.64
C ARG A 172 2.87 -20.75 -4.65
N GLY A 173 2.67 -21.52 -3.58
CA GLY A 173 1.51 -22.40 -3.38
C GLY A 173 0.27 -21.68 -2.85
N GLY A 174 0.36 -20.36 -2.55
CA GLY A 174 -0.76 -19.60 -2.00
C GLY A 174 -0.91 -19.72 -0.48
N THR A 175 0.10 -20.24 0.21
CA THR A 175 0.08 -20.38 1.68
C THR A 175 0.74 -19.16 2.33
N ILE A 176 0.05 -18.54 3.29
CA ILE A 176 0.64 -17.46 4.10
C ILE A 176 1.71 -18.07 5.00
N LYS A 177 2.97 -17.70 4.80
CA LYS A 177 4.13 -18.20 5.55
C LYS A 177 4.52 -17.32 6.71
N ALA A 178 4.20 -16.03 6.66
CA ALA A 178 4.50 -15.10 7.73
C ALA A 178 3.48 -13.95 7.75
N LEU A 179 3.16 -13.49 8.96
CA LEU A 179 2.43 -12.27 9.23
C LEU A 179 3.22 -11.43 10.23
N PHE A 180 3.33 -10.14 9.97
CA PHE A 180 4.00 -9.17 10.84
C PHE A 180 3.12 -7.94 11.03
N PRO A 181 2.27 -7.92 12.08
CA PRO A 181 1.46 -6.76 12.38
C PRO A 181 2.26 -5.68 13.10
N ARG A 182 2.02 -4.44 12.71
CA ARG A 182 2.60 -3.26 13.34
C ARG A 182 1.59 -2.13 13.44
N ARG A 183 1.78 -1.27 14.44
CA ARG A 183 0.96 -0.09 14.70
C ARG A 183 1.78 1.17 14.48
N ARG A 184 1.21 2.17 13.81
CA ARG A 184 1.77 3.52 13.69
C ARG A 184 1.63 4.25 15.03
N LEU A 185 2.69 4.92 15.46
CA LEU A 185 2.69 5.77 16.64
C LEU A 185 2.84 7.26 16.27
N ARG A 186 3.57 7.56 15.19
CA ARG A 186 3.72 8.92 14.63
C ARG A 186 3.82 8.88 13.11
N ILE A 187 3.50 10.03 12.50
CA ILE A 187 3.46 10.23 11.04
C ILE A 187 4.07 11.59 10.68
N TYR A 188 4.73 11.67 9.53
CA TYR A 188 5.15 12.94 8.94
C TYR A 188 5.18 12.84 7.41
N PRO A 189 4.73 13.90 6.67
CA PRO A 189 3.90 15.01 7.18
C PRO A 189 2.54 14.53 7.70
N PRO A 190 1.83 15.36 8.48
CA PRO A 190 0.46 15.05 8.92
C PRO A 190 -0.43 14.70 7.73
N ASP A 191 -1.44 13.87 7.94
CA ASP A 191 -2.47 13.45 6.99
C ASP A 191 -2.04 12.40 5.96
N PHE A 192 -1.07 12.69 5.10
CA PHE A 192 -0.66 11.82 3.98
C PHE A 192 0.80 11.36 4.05
N GLY A 193 1.43 11.52 5.21
CA GLY A 193 2.83 11.16 5.41
C GLY A 193 3.07 9.67 5.58
N ASN A 194 4.34 9.34 5.74
CA ASN A 194 4.78 8.00 6.11
C ASN A 194 4.87 7.86 7.64
N SER A 195 4.77 6.63 8.14
CA SER A 195 5.05 6.35 9.54
C SER A 195 6.47 6.77 9.87
N THR A 196 6.65 7.45 11.00
CA THR A 196 7.98 7.85 11.49
C THR A 196 8.39 7.05 12.71
N PHE A 197 7.41 6.58 13.48
CA PHE A 197 7.58 5.72 14.62
C PHE A 197 6.50 4.65 14.66
N MET A 198 6.89 3.40 14.87
CA MET A 198 6.01 2.23 14.85
C MET A 198 6.40 1.25 15.95
N VAL A 199 5.46 0.36 16.28
CA VAL A 199 5.66 -0.76 17.19
C VAL A 199 5.04 -2.03 16.61
N SER A 200 5.70 -3.17 16.74
CA SER A 200 5.11 -4.48 16.43
C SER A 200 4.10 -4.86 17.52
N VAL A 201 2.94 -5.36 17.09
CA VAL A 201 1.83 -5.72 17.99
C VAL A 201 1.50 -7.20 17.86
N PRO A 202 0.87 -7.84 18.87
CA PRO A 202 0.49 -9.24 18.76
C PRO A 202 -0.61 -9.46 17.71
N LEU A 203 -0.63 -10.61 17.03
CA LEU A 203 -1.66 -11.00 16.07
C LEU A 203 -3.08 -10.93 16.66
N ALA A 204 -3.22 -11.24 17.94
CA ALA A 204 -4.51 -11.18 18.63
C ALA A 204 -5.09 -9.76 18.69
N GLU A 205 -4.23 -8.72 18.74
CA GLU A 205 -4.68 -7.31 18.75
C GLU A 205 -5.35 -6.91 17.43
N VAL A 206 -4.95 -7.56 16.34
CA VAL A 206 -5.39 -7.25 14.96
C VAL A 206 -6.13 -8.42 14.30
N ALA A 207 -6.76 -9.30 15.07
CA ALA A 207 -7.39 -10.51 14.55
C ALA A 207 -8.38 -10.21 13.39
N GLY A 208 -9.22 -9.19 13.51
CA GLY A 208 -10.16 -8.80 12.46
C GLY A 208 -9.47 -8.28 11.18
N ALA A 209 -8.30 -7.63 11.31
CA ALA A 209 -7.50 -7.23 10.16
C ALA A 209 -6.85 -8.45 9.49
N VAL A 210 -6.36 -9.41 10.26
CA VAL A 210 -5.80 -10.67 9.75
C VAL A 210 -6.85 -11.47 8.99
N ASP A 211 -8.08 -11.57 9.49
CA ASP A 211 -9.17 -12.26 8.79
C ASP A 211 -9.51 -11.59 7.47
N THR A 212 -9.53 -10.25 7.44
CA THR A 212 -9.71 -9.48 6.20
C THR A 212 -8.59 -9.76 5.20
N VAL A 213 -7.32 -9.72 5.65
CA VAL A 213 -6.16 -10.03 4.81
C VAL A 213 -6.29 -11.43 4.20
N ARG A 214 -6.60 -12.45 4.99
CA ARG A 214 -6.76 -13.82 4.51
C ARG A 214 -7.80 -13.94 3.40
N LYS A 215 -8.97 -13.29 3.58
CA LYS A 215 -10.04 -13.28 2.57
C LYS A 215 -9.59 -12.61 1.27
N VAL A 216 -8.93 -11.45 1.37
CA VAL A 216 -8.46 -10.69 0.19
C VAL A 216 -7.37 -11.44 -0.57
N LEU A 217 -6.37 -11.98 0.14
CA LEU A 217 -5.29 -12.75 -0.48
C LEU A 217 -5.80 -14.02 -1.16
N ALA A 218 -6.72 -14.75 -0.53
CA ALA A 218 -7.34 -15.93 -1.13
C ALA A 218 -8.16 -15.58 -2.38
N ALA A 219 -9.00 -14.53 -2.32
CA ALA A 219 -9.84 -14.10 -3.44
C ALA A 219 -9.05 -13.60 -4.65
N THR A 220 -7.79 -13.20 -4.46
CA THR A 220 -6.90 -12.72 -5.54
C THR A 220 -5.86 -13.74 -5.96
N ALA A 221 -5.90 -14.96 -5.43
CA ALA A 221 -4.85 -15.98 -5.64
C ALA A 221 -3.43 -15.39 -5.42
N TYR A 222 -3.31 -14.60 -4.36
CA TYR A 222 -2.10 -13.82 -4.07
C TYR A 222 -0.89 -14.70 -3.81
N ARG A 223 0.28 -14.22 -4.20
CA ARG A 223 1.60 -14.74 -3.86
C ARG A 223 2.62 -13.61 -3.78
N GLY A 224 3.65 -13.78 -2.97
CA GLY A 224 4.69 -12.76 -2.78
C GLY A 224 4.54 -11.93 -1.51
N ILE A 225 5.34 -10.88 -1.44
CA ILE A 225 5.40 -9.95 -0.30
C ILE A 225 4.24 -8.96 -0.36
N PHE A 226 3.62 -8.68 0.78
CA PHE A 226 2.53 -7.69 0.87
C PHE A 226 2.61 -6.85 2.14
N SER A 227 1.96 -5.69 2.10
CA SER A 227 1.69 -4.83 3.25
C SER A 227 0.27 -4.27 3.13
N ALA A 228 -0.63 -4.70 4.01
CA ALA A 228 -2.01 -4.25 4.07
C ALA A 228 -2.18 -3.17 5.15
N GLU A 229 -2.65 -1.98 4.78
CA GLU A 229 -2.87 -0.86 5.69
C GLU A 229 -4.32 -0.79 6.13
N PHE A 230 -4.51 -0.67 7.45
CA PHE A 230 -5.80 -0.55 8.11
C PHE A 230 -5.88 0.69 8.97
N LYS A 231 -7.09 1.20 9.15
CA LYS A 231 -7.40 2.12 10.23
C LYS A 231 -8.51 1.51 11.10
N ARG A 232 -8.28 1.44 12.40
CA ARG A 232 -9.32 1.03 13.34
C ARG A 232 -10.30 2.19 13.49
N ASP A 233 -11.56 1.92 13.21
CA ASP A 233 -12.61 2.89 13.31
C ASP A 233 -13.10 2.97 14.77
N PRO A 234 -12.98 4.12 15.46
CA PRO A 234 -13.40 4.23 16.85
C PRO A 234 -14.92 4.16 17.02
N ARG A 235 -15.70 4.31 15.94
CA ARG A 235 -17.16 4.27 16.00
C ARG A 235 -17.72 2.85 16.17
N ASP A 236 -17.02 1.86 15.60
CA ASP A 236 -17.47 0.46 15.61
C ASP A 236 -16.35 -0.53 16.04
N GLY A 237 -15.13 -0.04 16.26
CA GLY A 237 -13.97 -0.85 16.64
C GLY A 237 -13.39 -1.71 15.51
N LEU A 238 -13.94 -1.66 14.30
CA LEU A 238 -13.52 -2.50 13.19
C LEU A 238 -12.27 -1.95 12.50
N PHE A 239 -11.43 -2.86 12.01
CA PHE A 239 -10.28 -2.54 11.17
C PHE A 239 -10.74 -2.37 9.73
N LYS A 240 -10.80 -1.13 9.24
CA LYS A 240 -11.17 -0.81 7.86
C LYS A 240 -9.94 -0.91 6.97
N LEU A 241 -9.97 -1.78 5.96
CA LEU A 241 -8.87 -1.90 5.01
C LEU A 241 -8.82 -0.68 4.09
N LEU A 242 -7.66 -0.01 4.06
CA LEU A 242 -7.44 1.20 3.25
C LEU A 242 -6.76 0.88 1.91
N GLU A 243 -5.71 0.04 1.95
CA GLU A 243 -4.95 -0.35 0.76
C GLU A 243 -4.14 -1.64 1.01
N VAL A 244 -3.75 -2.29 -0.08
CA VAL A 244 -2.80 -3.41 -0.07
C VAL A 244 -1.66 -3.08 -1.01
N ASN A 245 -0.47 -2.89 -0.44
CA ASN A 245 0.77 -2.74 -1.20
C ASN A 245 1.30 -4.12 -1.55
N ALA A 246 1.24 -4.49 -2.82
CA ALA A 246 1.60 -5.82 -3.32
C ALA A 246 3.12 -5.94 -3.59
N ARG A 247 3.96 -5.41 -2.74
CA ARG A 247 5.41 -5.29 -2.89
C ARG A 247 6.10 -5.09 -1.54
N PRO A 248 7.46 -5.16 -1.49
CA PRO A 248 8.23 -4.70 -0.35
C PRO A 248 7.85 -3.27 0.08
N TRP A 249 7.73 -3.05 1.38
CA TRP A 249 7.36 -1.75 1.94
C TRP A 249 8.58 -1.02 2.52
N TRP A 250 8.46 0.27 2.74
CA TRP A 250 9.56 1.14 3.16
C TRP A 250 10.29 0.67 4.42
N PHE A 251 9.55 0.07 5.37
CA PHE A 251 10.09 -0.36 6.67
C PHE A 251 10.28 -1.88 6.75
N ILE A 252 10.59 -2.55 5.64
CA ILE A 252 10.71 -4.02 5.60
C ILE A 252 11.82 -4.53 6.53
N ASP A 253 12.92 -3.76 6.73
CA ASP A 253 13.99 -4.09 7.68
C ASP A 253 13.48 -4.19 9.13
N PHE A 254 12.41 -3.50 9.47
CA PHE A 254 11.77 -3.63 10.78
C PHE A 254 11.22 -5.04 11.01
N ALA A 255 10.56 -5.62 10.02
CA ALA A 255 10.09 -7.02 10.10
C ALA A 255 11.27 -7.98 10.22
N VAL A 256 12.31 -7.81 9.40
CA VAL A 256 13.55 -8.63 9.45
C VAL A 256 14.16 -8.61 10.84
N ARG A 257 14.37 -7.43 11.44
CA ARG A 257 14.93 -7.27 12.79
C ARG A 257 14.01 -7.78 13.89
N ALA A 258 12.71 -7.88 13.63
CA ALA A 258 11.77 -8.49 14.54
C ALA A 258 11.68 -10.03 14.39
N GLY A 259 12.39 -10.62 13.44
CA GLY A 259 12.45 -12.06 13.21
C GLY A 259 11.63 -12.55 12.00
N VAL A 260 11.10 -11.65 11.16
CA VAL A 260 10.29 -12.00 9.97
C VAL A 260 10.99 -11.53 8.70
N ASP A 261 11.90 -12.35 8.19
CA ASP A 261 12.65 -12.03 6.95
C ASP A 261 11.86 -12.48 5.70
N VAL A 262 10.86 -11.68 5.32
CA VAL A 262 10.05 -11.92 4.13
C VAL A 262 10.86 -11.84 2.84
N CYS A 263 11.96 -11.08 2.81
CA CYS A 263 12.85 -10.98 1.64
C CYS A 263 13.57 -12.31 1.42
N ARG A 264 14.10 -12.89 2.47
CA ARG A 264 14.74 -14.21 2.43
C ARG A 264 13.74 -15.29 2.06
N MET A 265 12.53 -15.25 2.62
CA MET A 265 11.46 -16.18 2.26
C MET A 265 11.14 -16.11 0.76
N ALA A 266 10.96 -14.92 0.20
CA ALA A 266 10.65 -14.74 -1.21
C ALA A 266 11.79 -15.22 -2.12
N TYR A 267 13.03 -14.98 -1.72
CA TYR A 267 14.22 -15.45 -2.44
C TYR A 267 14.33 -16.99 -2.41
N ASP A 268 14.19 -17.62 -1.25
CA ASP A 268 14.29 -19.06 -1.12
C ASP A 268 13.15 -19.77 -1.85
N ASP A 269 11.92 -19.24 -1.79
CA ASP A 269 10.77 -19.76 -2.52
C ASP A 269 10.97 -19.65 -4.05
N ALA A 270 11.49 -18.53 -4.54
CA ALA A 270 11.81 -18.35 -5.96
C ALA A 270 12.83 -19.40 -6.45
N LEU A 271 13.76 -19.81 -5.61
CA LEU A 271 14.72 -20.87 -5.88
C LEU A 271 14.17 -22.29 -5.68
N GLY A 272 12.90 -22.44 -5.33
CA GLY A 272 12.31 -23.75 -5.05
C GLY A 272 12.72 -24.38 -3.73
N ARG A 273 13.31 -23.59 -2.82
CA ARG A 273 13.69 -24.04 -1.48
C ARG A 273 12.49 -24.04 -0.56
N PRO A 274 12.45 -24.91 0.46
CA PRO A 274 11.39 -24.91 1.47
C PRO A 274 11.36 -23.57 2.22
N VAL A 275 10.17 -22.98 2.34
CA VAL A 275 9.93 -21.79 3.16
C VAL A 275 9.17 -22.21 4.42
N PRO A 276 9.78 -22.10 5.61
CA PRO A 276 9.12 -22.47 6.86
C PRO A 276 7.96 -21.54 7.18
N GLN A 277 6.97 -22.08 7.91
CA GLN A 277 5.95 -21.27 8.55
C GLN A 277 6.58 -20.50 9.72
N LEU A 278 6.38 -19.18 9.78
CA LEU A 278 6.77 -18.38 10.94
C LEU A 278 5.55 -18.05 11.79
N ASP A 279 5.55 -18.56 13.02
CA ASP A 279 4.46 -18.41 13.98
C ASP A 279 4.78 -17.41 15.09
N HIS A 280 6.02 -16.90 15.12
CA HIS A 280 6.48 -15.99 16.16
C HIS A 280 7.40 -14.90 15.62
N TYR A 281 7.34 -13.75 16.26
CA TYR A 281 8.19 -12.58 16.02
C TYR A 281 8.28 -11.77 17.32
N ARG A 282 9.21 -10.84 17.38
CA ARG A 282 9.37 -9.98 18.55
C ARG A 282 8.25 -8.95 18.62
N VAL A 283 7.31 -9.13 19.54
CA VAL A 283 6.23 -8.18 19.88
C VAL A 283 6.80 -7.05 20.72
N GLY A 284 6.29 -5.83 20.57
CA GLY A 284 6.74 -4.62 21.27
C GLY A 284 8.07 -4.06 20.75
N ALA A 285 8.64 -4.64 19.69
CA ALA A 285 9.78 -4.05 19.00
C ALA A 285 9.38 -2.70 18.41
N LYS A 286 10.29 -1.72 18.49
CA LYS A 286 10.04 -0.35 18.02
C LYS A 286 10.95 -0.02 16.85
N CYS A 287 10.40 0.69 15.87
CA CYS A 287 11.11 1.20 14.72
C CYS A 287 10.90 2.71 14.62
N ILE A 288 11.97 3.47 14.54
CA ILE A 288 11.94 4.91 14.36
C ILE A 288 12.73 5.30 13.12
N TYR A 289 12.22 6.27 12.37
CA TYR A 289 12.95 6.94 11.30
C TYR A 289 13.36 8.32 11.77
N PRO A 290 14.58 8.50 12.34
CA PRO A 290 14.95 9.67 13.14
C PRO A 290 14.78 11.00 12.39
N TYR A 291 15.12 11.03 11.10
CA TYR A 291 15.06 12.26 10.30
C TYR A 291 13.62 12.81 10.20
N TYR A 292 12.66 11.99 9.82
CA TYR A 292 11.26 12.44 9.74
C TYR A 292 10.57 12.50 11.10
N ASP A 293 11.00 11.69 12.05
CA ASP A 293 10.42 11.69 13.39
C ASP A 293 10.76 12.98 14.15
N PHE A 294 11.95 13.55 13.91
CA PHE A 294 12.32 14.87 14.43
C PHE A 294 11.29 15.94 14.02
N PHE A 295 10.89 15.98 12.75
CA PHE A 295 9.86 16.91 12.28
C PHE A 295 8.46 16.57 12.82
N ALA A 296 8.14 15.29 12.99
CA ALA A 296 6.87 14.86 13.58
C ALA A 296 6.72 15.30 15.05
N MET A 297 7.81 15.45 15.78
CA MET A 297 7.81 15.87 17.18
C MET A 297 7.77 17.40 17.37
N GLN A 298 8.14 18.22 16.37
CA GLN A 298 8.19 19.67 16.51
C GLN A 298 6.89 20.33 17.02
N PRO A 299 5.67 19.92 16.58
CA PRO A 299 4.44 20.45 17.13
C PRO A 299 4.22 20.13 18.62
N LEU A 300 4.78 18.99 19.09
CA LEU A 300 4.65 18.52 20.47
C LEU A 300 5.62 19.24 21.42
N VAL A 301 6.72 19.78 20.90
CA VAL A 301 7.72 20.54 21.70
C VAL A 301 7.31 22.00 21.90
N LYS A 302 6.35 22.49 21.10
CA LYS A 302 5.84 23.88 21.18
C LYS A 302 4.61 24.03 22.09
N GLN A 303 4.12 22.95 22.68
CA GLN A 303 3.07 22.95 23.73
C GLN A 303 3.70 22.78 25.11
#